data_ca73d896bc5eb311751111bb89f1c7fe
#
_entry.id   ca73d896bc5eb311751111bb89f1c7fe
#
_cell.length_a   1.000
_cell.length_b   1.000
_cell.length_c   1.000
_cell.angle_alpha   90.00
_cell.angle_beta   90.00
_cell.angle_gamma   90.00
#
_symmetry.space_group_name_H-M   'P 1'
#
loop_
_entity.id
_entity.type
_entity.pdbx_description
1 polymer ?
#
loop_
_entity_poly.entity_id
_entity_poly.type
_entity_poly.pdbx_seq_one_letter_code
_entity_poly.pdbx_strand_id
1 'polypeptide(L)'
;MKQKPLAIVGAGKIGTMICRFLLSCGDYRVTLIDASAEQLRRIPDEPGLEKRVLDVADHDGFTQALQGHFAVLSATPYFMTEQIAKAAVAAKVHY
;
A
#
# COMPACT_ATOMS: atom_id res chain seq x y z
N MET A 1 12.80 -17.15 6.29
CA MET A 1 12.51 -16.67 4.93
C MET A 1 12.26 -15.19 4.94
N LYS A 2 12.81 -14.47 3.96
CA LYS A 2 12.57 -13.04 3.87
C LYS A 2 11.16 -12.78 3.38
N GLN A 3 10.44 -11.96 4.10
CA GLN A 3 9.13 -11.51 3.68
C GLN A 3 9.27 -10.46 2.58
N LYS A 4 8.40 -10.55 1.57
CA LYS A 4 8.37 -9.57 0.48
C LYS A 4 7.56 -8.34 0.91
N PRO A 5 8.09 -7.12 0.75
CA PRO A 5 7.35 -5.92 1.11
C PRO A 5 6.35 -5.56 0.01
N LEU A 6 5.09 -5.54 0.37
CA LEU A 6 4.00 -5.13 -0.53
C LEU A 6 3.37 -3.83 -0.03
N ALA A 7 3.02 -2.95 -0.97
CA ALA A 7 2.26 -1.75 -0.65
C ALA A 7 0.82 -1.93 -1.13
N ILE A 8 -0.14 -1.54 -0.31
CA ILE A 8 -1.56 -1.51 -0.68
C ILE A 8 -2.04 -0.08 -0.58
N VAL A 9 -2.63 0.43 -1.64
CA VAL A 9 -3.20 1.77 -1.66
C VAL A 9 -4.69 1.69 -1.49
N GLY A 10 -5.21 2.32 -0.45
CA GLY A 10 -6.63 2.32 -0.12
C GLY A 10 -6.93 1.45 1.10
N ALA A 11 -7.36 2.09 2.20
CA ALA A 11 -7.62 1.42 3.47
C ALA A 11 -9.11 1.20 3.73
N GLY A 12 -9.92 1.14 2.66
CA GLY A 12 -11.33 0.78 2.78
C GLY A 12 -11.52 -0.70 3.01
N LYS A 13 -12.75 -1.19 2.85
CA LYS A 13 -13.09 -2.59 3.13
C LYS A 13 -12.24 -3.57 2.33
N ILE A 14 -12.09 -3.33 1.02
CA ILE A 14 -11.37 -4.24 0.14
C ILE A 14 -9.88 -4.21 0.46
N GLY A 15 -9.30 -3.01 0.61
CA GLY A 15 -7.88 -2.88 0.94
C GLY A 15 -7.53 -3.52 2.27
N THR A 16 -8.39 -3.34 3.26
CA THR A 16 -8.20 -3.95 4.58
C THR A 16 -8.28 -5.47 4.50
N MET A 17 -9.24 -5.99 3.73
CA MET A 17 -9.40 -7.43 3.56
C MET A 17 -8.18 -8.06 2.89
N ILE A 18 -7.67 -7.43 1.81
CA ILE A 18 -6.48 -7.90 1.12
C ILE A 18 -5.28 -7.86 2.05
N CYS A 19 -5.14 -6.78 2.81
CA CYS A 19 -4.05 -6.61 3.76
C CYS A 19 -4.03 -7.75 4.78
N ARG A 20 -5.16 -8.05 5.39
CA ARG A 20 -5.26 -9.11 6.40
C ARG A 20 -4.96 -10.47 5.79
N PHE A 21 -5.43 -10.71 4.58
CA PHE A 21 -5.14 -11.96 3.88
C PHE A 21 -3.64 -12.13 3.65
N LEU A 22 -2.98 -11.09 3.15
CA LEU A 22 -1.54 -11.17 2.88
C LEU A 22 -0.72 -11.32 4.16
N LEU A 23 -1.10 -10.63 5.22
CA LEU A 23 -0.42 -10.78 6.50
C LEU A 23 -0.57 -12.20 7.06
N SER A 24 -1.73 -12.82 6.86
CA SER A 24 -1.97 -14.18 7.34
C SER A 24 -1.13 -15.22 6.59
N CYS A 25 -0.69 -14.91 5.38
CA CYS A 25 0.16 -15.83 4.61
C CYS A 25 1.57 -15.95 5.20
N GLY A 26 2.05 -14.94 5.93
CA GLY A 26 3.37 -14.97 6.52
C GLY A 26 4.51 -14.67 5.55
N ASP A 27 4.24 -14.55 4.26
CA ASP A 27 5.25 -14.33 3.23
C ASP A 27 5.46 -12.86 2.89
N TYR A 28 4.65 -11.97 3.48
CA TYR A 28 4.64 -10.56 3.10
C TYR A 28 4.66 -9.64 4.30
N ARG A 29 5.38 -8.52 4.14
CA ARG A 29 5.19 -7.34 4.98
C ARG A 29 4.33 -6.39 4.18
N VAL A 30 3.39 -5.72 4.82
CA VAL A 30 2.42 -4.87 4.12
C VAL A 30 2.54 -3.44 4.62
N THR A 31 2.65 -2.51 3.67
CA THR A 31 2.51 -1.08 3.94
C THR A 31 1.16 -0.65 3.39
N LEU A 32 0.25 -0.25 4.27
CA LEU A 32 -1.08 0.19 3.90
C LEU A 32 -1.10 1.70 3.82
N ILE A 33 -1.43 2.22 2.64
CA ILE A 33 -1.35 3.64 2.32
C ILE A 33 -2.75 4.19 2.09
N ASP A 34 -3.08 5.29 2.75
CA ASP A 34 -4.33 6.01 2.53
C ASP A 34 -4.13 7.47 2.86
N ALA A 35 -4.85 8.35 2.18
CA ALA A 35 -4.81 9.78 2.48
C ALA A 35 -5.53 10.11 3.79
N SER A 36 -6.39 9.22 4.26
CA SER A 36 -7.16 9.42 5.48
C SER A 36 -6.49 8.77 6.68
N ALA A 37 -5.93 9.59 7.56
CA ALA A 37 -5.35 9.10 8.82
C ALA A 37 -6.42 8.41 9.67
N GLU A 38 -7.67 8.88 9.61
CA GLU A 38 -8.74 8.29 10.39
C GLU A 38 -9.06 6.87 9.95
N GLN A 39 -9.09 6.62 8.64
CA GLN A 39 -9.29 5.26 8.13
C GLN A 39 -8.21 4.31 8.62
N LEU A 40 -6.96 4.75 8.58
CA LEU A 40 -5.85 3.93 9.01
C LEU A 40 -5.91 3.65 10.52
N ARG A 41 -6.36 4.62 11.31
CA ARG A 41 -6.47 4.42 12.76
C ARG A 41 -7.50 3.37 13.15
N ARG A 42 -8.50 3.14 12.32
CA ARG A 42 -9.54 2.14 12.58
C ARG A 42 -9.04 0.72 12.40
N ILE A 43 -7.89 0.55 11.75
CA ILE A 43 -7.35 -0.77 11.47
C ILE A 43 -6.41 -1.16 12.59
N PRO A 44 -6.62 -2.33 13.23
CA PRO A 44 -5.74 -2.77 14.32
C PRO A 44 -4.30 -2.94 13.84
N ASP A 45 -3.36 -2.61 14.71
CA ASP A 45 -1.96 -2.87 14.45
C ASP A 45 -1.68 -4.36 14.51
N GLU A 46 -0.88 -4.83 13.58
CA GLU A 46 -0.49 -6.23 13.49
C GLU A 46 0.98 -6.35 13.15
N PRO A 47 1.66 -7.44 13.56
CA PRO A 47 3.03 -7.67 13.14
C PRO A 47 3.13 -7.72 11.62
N GLY A 48 4.11 -7.01 11.06
CA GLY A 48 4.30 -6.96 9.62
C GLY A 48 3.48 -5.90 8.91
N LEU A 49 2.64 -5.16 9.62
CA LEU A 49 1.82 -4.09 9.06
C LEU A 49 2.41 -2.72 9.39
N GLU A 50 2.66 -1.94 8.35
CA GLU A 50 3.00 -0.53 8.48
C GLU A 50 1.89 0.30 7.84
N LYS A 51 1.54 1.43 8.46
CA LYS A 51 0.52 2.33 7.95
C LYS A 51 1.16 3.66 7.59
N ARG A 52 0.80 4.20 6.43
CA ARG A 52 1.30 5.49 5.99
C ARG A 52 0.18 6.37 5.48
N VAL A 53 0.12 7.59 6.00
CA VAL A 53 -0.81 8.61 5.52
C VAL A 53 -0.15 9.31 4.35
N LEU A 54 -0.71 9.14 3.17
CA LEU A 54 -0.11 9.69 1.97
C LEU A 54 -1.16 9.82 0.87
N ASP A 55 -1.14 10.94 0.16
CA ASP A 55 -2.01 11.17 -0.97
C ASP A 55 -1.28 10.77 -2.25
N VAL A 56 -1.91 9.90 -3.07
CA VAL A 56 -1.30 9.47 -4.33
C VAL A 56 -1.11 10.63 -5.32
N ALA A 57 -1.81 11.74 -5.13
CA ALA A 57 -1.61 12.94 -5.93
C ALA A 57 -0.24 13.59 -5.68
N ASP A 58 0.38 13.32 -4.54
CA ASP A 58 1.76 13.72 -4.28
C ASP A 58 2.69 12.71 -4.92
N HIS A 59 2.96 12.90 -6.21
CA HIS A 59 3.72 11.94 -7.01
C HIS A 59 5.09 11.63 -6.40
N ASP A 60 5.83 12.66 -6.00
CA ASP A 60 7.18 12.45 -5.48
C ASP A 60 7.18 11.72 -4.14
N GLY A 61 6.30 12.14 -3.23
CA GLY A 61 6.18 11.48 -1.93
C GLY A 61 5.71 10.04 -2.06
N PHE A 62 4.75 9.81 -2.95
CA PHE A 62 4.22 8.46 -3.18
C PHE A 62 5.29 7.57 -3.83
N THR A 63 6.02 8.07 -4.82
CA THR A 63 7.10 7.34 -5.45
C THR A 63 8.16 6.94 -4.42
N GLN A 64 8.55 7.86 -3.55
CA GLN A 64 9.52 7.55 -2.50
C GLN A 64 9.00 6.48 -1.55
N ALA A 65 7.72 6.54 -1.21
CA ALA A 65 7.12 5.55 -0.31
C ALA A 65 7.11 4.15 -0.93
N LEU A 66 7.01 4.05 -2.25
CA LEU A 66 7.00 2.77 -2.94
C LEU A 66 8.39 2.17 -3.13
N GLN A 67 9.44 2.97 -3.04
CA GLN A 67 10.80 2.47 -3.26
C GLN A 67 11.13 1.36 -2.29
N GLY A 68 11.75 0.30 -2.79
CA GLY A 68 12.10 -0.86 -1.99
C GLY A 68 10.99 -1.89 -1.83
N HIS A 69 9.77 -1.60 -2.28
CA HIS A 69 8.69 -2.57 -2.25
C HIS A 69 8.76 -3.51 -3.45
N PHE A 70 8.29 -4.74 -3.25
CA PHE A 70 8.23 -5.73 -4.32
C PHE A 70 7.12 -5.39 -5.31
N ALA A 71 5.95 -4.99 -4.82
CA ALA A 71 4.80 -4.66 -5.65
C ALA A 71 3.87 -3.71 -4.93
N VAL A 72 3.00 -3.05 -5.69
CA VAL A 72 1.93 -2.22 -5.16
C VAL A 72 0.60 -2.73 -5.69
N LEU A 73 -0.39 -2.84 -4.80
CA LEU A 73 -1.75 -3.25 -5.13
C LEU A 73 -2.68 -2.06 -4.91
N SER A 74 -3.61 -1.85 -5.82
CA SER A 74 -4.57 -0.76 -5.71
C SER A 74 -5.93 -1.27 -5.29
N ALA A 75 -6.45 -0.72 -4.20
CA ALA A 75 -7.83 -0.90 -3.76
C ALA A 75 -8.56 0.43 -3.78
N THR A 76 -8.13 1.33 -4.66
CA THR A 76 -8.70 2.66 -4.82
C THR A 76 -9.69 2.68 -5.99
N PRO A 77 -10.51 3.75 -6.12
CA PRO A 77 -11.31 3.93 -7.32
C PRO A 77 -10.44 3.94 -8.59
N TYR A 78 -11.00 3.44 -9.68
CA TYR A 78 -10.24 3.26 -10.92
C TYR A 78 -9.58 4.53 -11.46
N PHE A 79 -10.14 5.71 -11.18
CA PHE A 79 -9.56 6.96 -11.69
C PHE A 79 -8.20 7.29 -11.06
N MET A 80 -7.79 6.60 -10.01
CA MET A 80 -6.46 6.77 -9.42
C MET A 80 -5.42 5.84 -10.02
N THR A 81 -5.83 4.92 -10.89
CA THR A 81 -4.95 3.90 -11.45
C THR A 81 -3.75 4.49 -12.18
N GLU A 82 -3.97 5.55 -12.95
CA GLU A 82 -2.88 6.18 -13.70
C GLU A 82 -1.81 6.75 -12.78
N GLN A 83 -2.22 7.42 -11.71
CA GLN A 83 -1.29 8.00 -10.75
C GLN A 83 -0.46 6.92 -10.05
N ILE A 84 -1.10 5.82 -9.69
CA ILE A 84 -0.43 4.70 -9.03
C ILE A 84 0.54 4.03 -10.01
N ALA A 85 0.14 3.82 -11.25
CA ALA A 85 0.99 3.21 -12.25
C ALA A 85 2.24 4.06 -12.53
N LYS A 86 2.08 5.37 -12.64
CA LYS A 86 3.22 6.27 -12.85
C LYS A 86 4.22 6.19 -11.70
N ALA A 87 3.71 6.18 -10.47
CA ALA A 87 4.58 6.10 -9.30
C ALA A 87 5.28 4.75 -9.22
N ALA A 88 4.59 3.66 -9.56
CA ALA A 88 5.18 2.33 -9.55
C ALA A 88 6.33 2.23 -10.57
N VAL A 89 6.14 2.76 -11.76
CA VAL A 89 7.19 2.79 -12.78
C VAL A 89 8.39 3.61 -12.28
N ALA A 90 8.14 4.78 -11.73
CA ALA A 90 9.19 5.64 -11.21
C ALA A 90 9.96 4.99 -10.06
N ALA A 91 9.29 4.23 -9.22
CA ALA A 91 9.91 3.54 -8.09
C ALA A 91 10.47 2.17 -8.46
N LYS A 92 10.26 1.70 -9.68
CA LYS A 92 10.68 0.37 -10.17
C LYS A 92 10.03 -0.75 -9.36
N VAL A 93 8.74 -0.63 -9.17
CA VAL A 93 7.92 -1.57 -8.38
C VAL A 93 6.89 -2.21 -9.30
N HIS A 94 6.62 -3.48 -9.10
CA HIS A 94 5.57 -4.18 -9.85
C HIS A 94 4.20 -3.64 -9.47
N TYR A 95 3.33 -3.54 -10.45
CA TYR A 95 1.97 -3.05 -10.23
C TYR A 95 0.95 -3.99 -10.80
#